data_22e4d4eb8cb83148d61130a526884dd6
#
_entry.id   22e4d4eb8cb83148d61130a526884dd6
#
_cell.length_a   1.000
_cell.length_b   1.000
_cell.length_c   1.000
_cell.angle_alpha   90.00
_cell.angle_beta   90.00
_cell.angle_gamma   90.00
#
_symmetry.space_group_name_H-M   'P 1'
#
loop_
_entity.id
_entity.type
_entity.pdbx_description
1 polymer ?
#
loop_
_entity_poly.entity_id
_entity_poly.type
_entity_poly.pdbx_seq_one_letter_code
_entity_poly.pdbx_strand_id
1 'polypeptide(L)'
;MRSGQRGIVGVAAVILLIAGMAVGQQPVGRALTQEEMFRRNVGSREDQVTPFPPHKIVGNLYYVGTNSLAAFLVATPDGHILINTNWERAVEGLKASVEELGFAFADIEIILGSHAHGDHMQGDALVKEMTGAQVMAMADDVPALERMRPGDKQHPIDRVLVDGDEVSLGGSSLVARLTPGHTKGCTTWTMAVEEDGQTYDVAIIGSMGSNPNFQFVDNSDNPTIADEFKEGFRVLRSMSPDVPLGSHPAMYGMKEKYERMGDGPNPFI
;
A
#
# COMPACT_ATOMS: atom_id res chain seq x y z
N MET A 1 -85.26 43.12 -18.99
CA MET A 1 -85.05 42.61 -17.64
C MET A 1 -84.37 41.26 -17.71
N ARG A 2 -83.12 41.14 -17.49
CA ARG A 2 -82.37 39.95 -17.02
C ARG A 2 -80.92 40.38 -16.78
N SER A 3 -80.56 40.42 -15.53
CA SER A 3 -79.23 40.76 -15.00
C SER A 3 -78.26 39.61 -15.30
N GLY A 4 -77.14 39.88 -15.93
CA GLY A 4 -76.03 38.98 -16.13
C GLY A 4 -74.98 39.15 -15.07
N GLN A 5 -74.84 38.19 -14.18
CA GLN A 5 -73.76 38.11 -13.25
C GLN A 5 -72.50 37.62 -13.99
N ARG A 6 -71.43 38.40 -13.93
CA ARG A 6 -70.09 38.00 -14.35
C ARG A 6 -69.37 37.35 -13.19
N GLY A 7 -69.12 36.04 -13.32
CA GLY A 7 -68.27 35.30 -12.39
C GLY A 7 -66.81 35.60 -12.59
N ILE A 8 -66.13 36.00 -11.53
CA ILE A 8 -64.67 36.17 -11.48
C ILE A 8 -64.07 34.83 -11.18
N VAL A 9 -63.32 34.29 -12.16
CA VAL A 9 -62.52 33.08 -11.97
C VAL A 9 -61.18 33.54 -11.36
N GLY A 10 -61.01 33.21 -10.07
CA GLY A 10 -59.75 33.43 -9.39
C GLY A 10 -58.73 32.33 -9.77
N VAL A 11 -57.66 32.73 -10.39
CA VAL A 11 -56.48 31.83 -10.64
C VAL A 11 -55.64 31.83 -9.37
N ALA A 12 -55.68 30.72 -8.66
CA ALA A 12 -54.75 30.46 -7.53
C ALA A 12 -53.39 30.05 -8.07
N ALA A 13 -52.41 30.94 -7.96
CA ALA A 13 -51.01 30.61 -8.28
C ALA A 13 -50.42 29.76 -7.12
N VAL A 14 -50.14 28.48 -7.41
CA VAL A 14 -49.41 27.60 -6.50
C VAL A 14 -47.94 27.90 -6.66
N ILE A 15 -47.34 28.60 -5.70
CA ILE A 15 -45.87 28.80 -5.62
C ILE A 15 -45.30 27.52 -5.02
N LEU A 16 -44.68 26.67 -5.86
CA LEU A 16 -43.82 25.58 -5.39
C LEU A 16 -42.51 26.17 -4.88
N LEU A 17 -42.35 26.23 -3.56
CA LEU A 17 -41.07 26.45 -2.92
C LEU A 17 -40.20 25.18 -3.08
N ILE A 18 -39.32 25.17 -4.09
CA ILE A 18 -38.25 24.19 -4.18
C ILE A 18 -37.23 24.59 -3.11
N ALA A 19 -37.29 23.93 -1.94
CA ALA A 19 -36.22 23.98 -0.98
C ALA A 19 -35.01 23.24 -1.59
N GLY A 20 -34.11 24.00 -2.23
CA GLY A 20 -32.81 23.49 -2.64
C GLY A 20 -32.06 23.07 -1.39
N MET A 21 -31.94 21.74 -1.17
CA MET A 21 -30.94 21.22 -0.23
C MET A 21 -29.58 21.64 -0.78
N ALA A 22 -29.00 22.67 -0.17
CA ALA A 22 -27.59 22.96 -0.32
C ALA A 22 -26.85 21.73 0.21
N VAL A 23 -26.38 20.86 -0.68
CA VAL A 23 -25.36 19.87 -0.34
C VAL A 23 -24.17 20.69 0.13
N GLY A 24 -24.04 20.77 1.46
CA GLY A 24 -22.91 21.45 2.07
C GLY A 24 -21.65 20.75 1.54
N GLN A 25 -20.89 21.47 0.70
CA GLN A 25 -19.53 21.06 0.39
C GLN A 25 -18.81 20.96 1.73
N GLN A 26 -18.47 19.74 2.14
CA GLN A 26 -17.53 19.53 3.23
C GLN A 26 -16.29 20.38 2.92
N PRO A 27 -15.76 21.16 3.87
CA PRO A 27 -14.56 21.92 3.63
C PRO A 27 -13.50 20.94 3.16
N VAL A 28 -13.03 21.11 1.94
CA VAL A 28 -11.89 20.35 1.40
C VAL A 28 -10.75 20.66 2.38
N GLY A 29 -10.36 19.66 3.17
CA GLY A 29 -9.28 19.81 4.13
C GLY A 29 -8.05 20.36 3.39
N ARG A 30 -7.30 21.24 4.06
CA ARG A 30 -6.04 21.76 3.53
C ARG A 30 -5.16 20.58 3.05
N ALA A 31 -4.61 20.67 1.85
CA ALA A 31 -3.63 19.70 1.37
C ALA A 31 -2.45 19.64 2.36
N LEU A 32 -2.05 18.43 2.71
CA LEU A 32 -0.89 18.21 3.56
C LEU A 32 0.37 18.67 2.84
N THR A 33 1.30 19.28 3.59
CA THR A 33 2.65 19.55 3.09
C THR A 33 3.40 18.22 2.93
N GLN A 34 4.49 18.23 2.17
CA GLN A 34 5.38 17.07 2.01
C GLN A 34 5.88 16.54 3.37
N GLU A 35 6.27 17.44 4.27
CA GLU A 35 6.71 17.11 5.64
C GLU A 35 5.58 16.45 6.45
N GLU A 36 4.36 16.97 6.38
CA GLU A 36 3.20 16.41 7.08
C GLU A 36 2.83 15.02 6.55
N MET A 37 2.88 14.84 5.22
CA MET A 37 2.67 13.52 4.61
C MET A 37 3.74 12.53 5.03
N PHE A 38 5.00 12.94 5.01
CA PHE A 38 6.11 12.10 5.46
C PHE A 38 5.92 11.66 6.91
N ARG A 39 5.69 12.60 7.84
CA ARG A 39 5.46 12.29 9.25
C ARG A 39 4.26 11.36 9.48
N ARG A 40 3.18 11.59 8.73
CA ARG A 40 2.00 10.73 8.78
C ARG A 40 2.32 9.30 8.36
N ASN A 41 3.09 9.11 7.30
CA ASN A 41 3.40 7.78 6.76
C ASN A 41 4.41 7.05 7.65
N VAL A 42 5.50 7.72 8.02
CA VAL A 42 6.61 7.10 8.75
C VAL A 42 6.29 6.87 10.24
N GLY A 43 5.40 7.69 10.83
CA GLY A 43 5.07 7.61 12.26
C GLY A 43 6.25 7.94 13.19
N SER A 44 6.11 7.61 14.47
CA SER A 44 7.18 7.72 15.46
C SER A 44 8.17 6.55 15.34
N ARG A 45 9.32 6.66 16.03
CA ARG A 45 10.28 5.54 16.12
C ARG A 45 9.68 4.31 16.79
N GLU A 46 8.75 4.50 17.72
CA GLU A 46 8.02 3.43 18.39
C GLU A 46 7.03 2.78 17.43
N ASP A 47 6.25 3.57 16.67
CA ASP A 47 5.32 3.07 15.66
C ASP A 47 6.00 2.20 14.59
N GLN A 48 7.27 2.49 14.27
CA GLN A 48 8.04 1.74 13.27
C GLN A 48 8.48 0.35 13.74
N VAL A 49 8.38 0.04 15.02
CA VAL A 49 8.82 -1.26 15.57
C VAL A 49 7.72 -1.97 16.36
N THR A 50 6.69 -1.27 16.80
CA THR A 50 5.57 -1.87 17.52
C THR A 50 4.68 -2.61 16.52
N PRO A 51 4.53 -3.94 16.62
CA PRO A 51 3.61 -4.69 15.77
C PRO A 51 2.19 -4.14 15.87
N PHE A 52 1.52 -4.03 14.74
CA PHE A 52 0.07 -3.83 14.72
C PHE A 52 -0.60 -5.20 14.77
N PRO A 53 -1.80 -5.37 15.37
CA PRO A 53 -2.48 -6.66 15.41
C PRO A 53 -2.52 -7.32 14.02
N PRO A 54 -1.90 -8.50 13.85
CA PRO A 54 -1.86 -9.17 12.57
C PRO A 54 -3.27 -9.65 12.18
N HIS A 55 -3.63 -9.52 10.91
CA HIS A 55 -4.98 -9.84 10.46
C HIS A 55 -5.02 -10.22 8.98
N LYS A 56 -6.04 -10.96 8.61
CA LYS A 56 -6.35 -11.26 7.21
C LYS A 56 -6.83 -10.00 6.51
N ILE A 57 -6.30 -9.72 5.33
CA ILE A 57 -6.77 -8.63 4.44
C ILE A 57 -7.87 -9.18 3.51
N VAL A 58 -7.50 -10.13 2.65
CA VAL A 58 -8.39 -10.77 1.68
C VAL A 58 -7.76 -12.08 1.19
N GLY A 59 -8.55 -13.10 0.94
CA GLY A 59 -8.05 -14.38 0.45
C GLY A 59 -6.97 -14.98 1.35
N ASN A 60 -5.78 -15.15 0.81
CA ASN A 60 -4.60 -15.64 1.51
C ASN A 60 -3.54 -14.54 1.78
N LEU A 61 -3.96 -13.27 1.72
CA LEU A 61 -3.12 -12.11 2.02
C LEU A 61 -3.38 -11.59 3.43
N TYR A 62 -2.32 -11.45 4.22
CA TYR A 62 -2.35 -11.02 5.62
C TYR A 62 -1.47 -9.79 5.86
N TYR A 63 -1.88 -8.95 6.80
CA TYR A 63 -1.04 -7.88 7.36
C TYR A 63 -0.23 -8.42 8.53
N VAL A 64 1.08 -8.20 8.52
CA VAL A 64 2.02 -8.63 9.57
C VAL A 64 3.01 -7.53 9.99
N GLY A 65 2.73 -6.29 9.58
CA GLY A 65 3.61 -5.14 9.79
C GLY A 65 3.46 -4.48 11.16
N THR A 66 3.99 -3.27 11.25
CA THR A 66 3.96 -2.44 12.46
C THR A 66 2.87 -1.37 12.39
N ASN A 67 2.80 -0.51 13.42
CA ASN A 67 1.86 0.61 13.45
C ASN A 67 2.00 1.60 12.29
N SER A 68 3.18 1.69 11.65
CA SER A 68 3.44 2.64 10.56
C SER A 68 4.17 2.07 9.35
N LEU A 69 4.70 0.85 9.41
CA LEU A 69 5.40 0.20 8.32
C LEU A 69 4.65 -1.07 7.92
N ALA A 70 4.19 -1.13 6.68
CA ALA A 70 3.45 -2.28 6.21
C ALA A 70 4.38 -3.43 5.81
N ALA A 71 4.02 -4.62 6.26
CA ALA A 71 4.54 -5.88 5.75
C ALA A 71 3.35 -6.82 5.51
N PHE A 72 3.43 -7.60 4.45
CA PHE A 72 2.35 -8.51 4.07
C PHE A 72 2.86 -9.93 3.90
N LEU A 73 2.05 -10.90 4.33
CA LEU A 73 2.30 -12.31 4.13
C LEU A 73 1.29 -12.87 3.14
N VAL A 74 1.75 -13.48 2.07
CA VAL A 74 0.94 -14.33 1.19
C VAL A 74 1.16 -15.77 1.63
N ALA A 75 0.15 -16.35 2.29
CA ALA A 75 0.23 -17.70 2.81
C ALA A 75 -0.17 -18.72 1.72
N THR A 76 0.71 -19.70 1.47
CA THR A 76 0.45 -20.76 0.49
C THR A 76 0.78 -22.13 1.05
N PRO A 77 0.29 -23.23 0.45
CA PRO A 77 0.58 -24.58 0.93
C PRO A 77 2.05 -25.00 0.76
N ASP A 78 2.80 -24.33 -0.12
CA ASP A 78 4.20 -24.66 -0.45
C ASP A 78 5.20 -23.72 0.23
N GLY A 79 4.76 -22.98 1.27
CA GLY A 79 5.53 -21.94 1.96
C GLY A 79 4.91 -20.56 1.77
N HIS A 80 5.61 -19.50 2.18
CA HIS A 80 5.05 -18.15 2.23
C HIS A 80 5.91 -17.15 1.47
N ILE A 81 5.24 -16.09 0.93
CA ILE A 81 5.91 -14.93 0.37
C ILE A 81 5.72 -13.77 1.36
N LEU A 82 6.83 -13.18 1.78
CA LEU A 82 6.83 -11.98 2.63
C LEU A 82 7.14 -10.75 1.79
N ILE A 83 6.29 -9.73 1.86
CA ILE A 83 6.49 -8.45 1.19
C ILE A 83 6.85 -7.40 2.23
N ASN A 84 8.05 -6.86 2.16
CA ASN A 84 8.75 -6.03 3.13
C ASN A 84 9.08 -6.75 4.45
N THR A 85 10.29 -6.49 4.93
CA THR A 85 10.78 -6.99 6.23
C THR A 85 10.90 -5.87 7.26
N ASN A 86 10.68 -4.63 6.83
CA ASN A 86 10.82 -3.41 7.62
C ASN A 86 12.27 -3.21 8.15
N TRP A 87 12.43 -2.48 9.26
CA TRP A 87 13.72 -2.34 9.93
C TRP A 87 14.18 -3.67 10.52
N GLU A 88 15.48 -3.95 10.52
CA GLU A 88 16.05 -5.14 11.17
C GLU A 88 15.59 -5.29 12.63
N ARG A 89 15.52 -4.18 13.37
CA ARG A 89 15.03 -4.15 14.77
C ARG A 89 13.54 -4.47 14.94
N ALA A 90 12.78 -4.52 13.85
CA ALA A 90 11.35 -4.88 13.86
C ALA A 90 11.11 -6.37 13.52
N VAL A 91 12.13 -7.12 13.09
CA VAL A 91 12.00 -8.49 12.60
C VAL A 91 11.46 -9.46 13.66
N GLU A 92 11.84 -9.33 14.92
CA GLU A 92 11.29 -10.17 15.98
C GLU A 92 9.77 -9.95 16.17
N GLY A 93 9.31 -8.70 16.05
CA GLY A 93 7.88 -8.38 16.07
C GLY A 93 7.16 -8.90 14.85
N LEU A 94 7.79 -8.82 13.67
CA LEU A 94 7.27 -9.38 12.42
C LEU A 94 7.09 -10.90 12.53
N LYS A 95 8.10 -11.59 13.08
CA LYS A 95 8.03 -13.03 13.35
C LYS A 95 6.88 -13.37 14.28
N ALA A 96 6.75 -12.64 15.39
CA ALA A 96 5.65 -12.86 16.34
C ALA A 96 4.27 -12.67 15.66
N SER A 97 4.11 -11.68 14.78
CA SER A 97 2.88 -11.44 14.02
C SER A 97 2.53 -12.60 13.07
N VAL A 98 3.52 -13.17 12.38
CA VAL A 98 3.33 -14.33 11.51
C VAL A 98 2.91 -15.55 12.33
N GLU A 99 3.57 -15.79 13.47
CA GLU A 99 3.29 -16.94 14.35
C GLU A 99 1.93 -16.80 15.07
N GLU A 100 1.50 -15.58 15.41
CA GLU A 100 0.17 -15.31 15.98
C GLU A 100 -0.96 -15.67 15.03
N LEU A 101 -0.75 -15.53 13.71
CA LEU A 101 -1.69 -15.97 12.68
C LEU A 101 -1.71 -17.50 12.50
N GLY A 102 -0.82 -18.24 13.18
CA GLY A 102 -0.71 -19.69 13.09
C GLY A 102 0.19 -20.20 11.96
N PHE A 103 0.97 -19.32 11.32
CA PHE A 103 1.95 -19.68 10.31
C PHE A 103 3.34 -19.87 10.93
N ALA A 104 4.14 -20.77 10.37
CA ALA A 104 5.53 -20.89 10.79
C ALA A 104 6.38 -19.84 10.08
N PHE A 105 7.11 -19.02 10.83
CA PHE A 105 7.99 -18.01 10.24
C PHE A 105 9.10 -18.64 9.38
N ALA A 106 9.53 -19.85 9.74
CA ALA A 106 10.53 -20.60 8.99
C ALA A 106 10.06 -21.06 7.60
N ASP A 107 8.73 -21.06 7.34
CA ASP A 107 8.16 -21.43 6.04
C ASP A 107 8.11 -20.25 5.06
N ILE A 108 8.71 -19.10 5.38
CA ILE A 108 8.91 -18.01 4.42
C ILE A 108 10.00 -18.45 3.44
N GLU A 109 9.61 -18.62 2.18
CA GLU A 109 10.47 -19.08 1.08
C GLU A 109 10.96 -17.93 0.20
N ILE A 110 10.20 -16.83 0.14
CA ILE A 110 10.48 -15.68 -0.74
C ILE A 110 10.28 -14.38 0.03
N ILE A 111 11.23 -13.46 -0.11
CA ILE A 111 11.16 -12.07 0.37
C ILE A 111 11.14 -11.14 -0.82
N LEU A 112 10.15 -10.26 -0.87
CA LEU A 112 9.97 -9.24 -1.89
C LEU A 112 10.03 -7.85 -1.26
N GLY A 113 10.79 -6.93 -1.86
CA GLY A 113 10.84 -5.54 -1.42
C GLY A 113 9.88 -4.63 -2.20
N SER A 114 9.37 -3.59 -1.54
CA SER A 114 8.66 -2.52 -2.24
C SER A 114 9.62 -1.47 -2.82
N HIS A 115 10.69 -1.13 -2.11
CA HIS A 115 11.74 -0.22 -2.56
C HIS A 115 12.94 -0.19 -1.60
N ALA A 116 14.10 0.27 -2.09
CA ALA A 116 15.39 0.23 -1.40
C ALA A 116 15.55 1.29 -0.31
N HIS A 117 14.63 1.33 0.67
CA HIS A 117 14.76 2.09 1.91
C HIS A 117 14.81 1.15 3.12
N GLY A 118 15.50 1.59 4.19
CA GLY A 118 15.74 0.75 5.36
C GLY A 118 14.47 0.37 6.12
N ASP A 119 13.46 1.22 6.11
CA ASP A 119 12.16 0.96 6.72
C ASP A 119 11.32 -0.10 5.98
N HIS A 120 11.80 -0.60 4.84
CA HIS A 120 11.15 -1.67 4.08
C HIS A 120 12.02 -2.91 3.90
N MET A 121 13.34 -2.75 3.72
CA MET A 121 14.21 -3.86 3.31
C MET A 121 15.43 -4.09 4.23
N GLN A 122 15.57 -3.35 5.35
CA GLN A 122 16.72 -3.54 6.24
C GLN A 122 16.67 -4.90 6.96
N GLY A 123 15.49 -5.48 7.17
CA GLY A 123 15.32 -6.78 7.81
C GLY A 123 15.66 -7.97 6.92
N ASP A 124 15.84 -7.78 5.60
CA ASP A 124 15.98 -8.89 4.63
C ASP A 124 17.10 -9.87 4.99
N ALA A 125 18.26 -9.37 5.41
CA ALA A 125 19.38 -10.24 5.77
C ALA A 125 19.09 -11.11 7.00
N LEU A 126 18.43 -10.55 8.02
CA LEU A 126 18.07 -11.27 9.23
C LEU A 126 16.95 -12.30 8.96
N VAL A 127 15.91 -11.91 8.22
CA VAL A 127 14.83 -12.83 7.84
C VAL A 127 15.39 -13.99 7.00
N LYS A 128 16.25 -13.70 6.00
CA LYS A 128 16.92 -14.75 5.22
C LYS A 128 17.77 -15.68 6.09
N GLU A 129 18.48 -15.14 7.09
CA GLU A 129 19.27 -15.96 8.01
C GLU A 129 18.39 -16.91 8.85
N MET A 130 17.18 -16.46 9.21
CA MET A 130 16.23 -17.24 10.02
C MET A 130 15.44 -18.28 9.22
N THR A 131 15.21 -18.04 7.91
CA THR A 131 14.28 -18.82 7.09
C THR A 131 14.95 -19.54 5.92
N GLY A 132 16.07 -19.01 5.41
CA GLY A 132 16.66 -19.47 4.15
C GLY A 132 16.03 -18.88 2.90
N ALA A 133 15.03 -17.97 3.05
CA ALA A 133 14.26 -17.39 1.96
C ALA A 133 15.12 -16.74 0.86
N GLN A 134 14.62 -16.77 -0.38
CA GLN A 134 15.21 -16.05 -1.50
C GLN A 134 14.78 -14.59 -1.46
N VAL A 135 15.73 -13.66 -1.49
CA VAL A 135 15.50 -12.21 -1.57
C VAL A 135 15.49 -11.78 -3.03
N MET A 136 14.40 -11.15 -3.45
CA MET A 136 14.24 -10.67 -4.82
C MET A 136 14.01 -9.16 -4.84
N ALA A 137 14.70 -8.45 -5.74
CA ALA A 137 14.66 -7.00 -5.82
C ALA A 137 14.63 -6.50 -7.26
N MET A 138 13.95 -5.37 -7.50
CA MET A 138 13.92 -4.68 -8.79
C MET A 138 15.33 -4.22 -9.18
N ALA A 139 15.70 -4.42 -10.44
CA ALA A 139 17.04 -4.12 -10.97
C ALA A 139 17.50 -2.69 -10.66
N ASP A 140 16.61 -1.71 -10.81
CA ASP A 140 16.96 -0.30 -10.64
C ASP A 140 17.20 0.10 -9.16
N ASP A 141 16.82 -0.74 -8.20
CA ASP A 141 17.09 -0.56 -6.76
C ASP A 141 18.34 -1.33 -6.29
N VAL A 142 18.86 -2.27 -7.07
CA VAL A 142 20.06 -3.05 -6.73
C VAL A 142 21.23 -2.18 -6.29
N PRO A 143 21.61 -1.09 -7.01
CA PRO A 143 22.74 -0.25 -6.58
C PRO A 143 22.53 0.43 -5.21
N ALA A 144 21.27 0.70 -4.82
CA ALA A 144 20.97 1.26 -3.50
C ALA A 144 21.03 0.18 -2.42
N LEU A 145 20.51 -1.02 -2.68
CA LEU A 145 20.57 -2.18 -1.78
C LEU A 145 22.01 -2.64 -1.53
N GLU A 146 22.87 -2.64 -2.56
CA GLU A 146 24.29 -2.97 -2.40
C GLU A 146 25.05 -2.01 -1.46
N ARG A 147 24.54 -0.79 -1.26
CA ARG A 147 25.07 0.16 -0.28
C ARG A 147 24.47 0.02 1.12
N MET A 148 23.31 -0.61 1.22
CA MET A 148 22.66 -0.91 2.49
C MET A 148 23.46 -1.99 3.25
N ARG A 149 23.62 -1.81 4.57
CA ARG A 149 24.39 -2.76 5.40
C ARG A 149 23.54 -3.21 6.59
N PRO A 150 22.53 -4.08 6.36
CA PRO A 150 21.73 -4.64 7.46
C PRO A 150 22.65 -5.47 8.38
N GLY A 151 22.64 -5.17 9.69
CA GLY A 151 23.50 -5.86 10.67
C GLY A 151 24.99 -5.85 10.28
N ASP A 152 25.47 -4.78 9.63
CA ASP A 152 26.82 -4.64 9.05
C ASP A 152 27.16 -5.69 7.96
N LYS A 153 26.16 -6.43 7.49
CA LYS A 153 26.29 -7.41 6.38
C LYS A 153 25.96 -6.79 5.03
N GLN A 154 26.38 -7.44 3.97
CA GLN A 154 25.91 -7.08 2.63
C GLN A 154 24.41 -7.45 2.50
N HIS A 155 23.63 -6.56 1.89
CA HIS A 155 22.24 -6.84 1.60
C HIS A 155 22.13 -8.06 0.65
N PRO A 156 21.36 -9.11 0.99
CA PRO A 156 21.20 -10.27 0.12
C PRO A 156 20.34 -9.92 -1.11
N ILE A 157 20.72 -10.42 -2.28
CA ILE A 157 19.94 -10.34 -3.52
C ILE A 157 20.14 -11.65 -4.26
N ASP A 158 19.13 -12.52 -4.26
CA ASP A 158 19.21 -13.84 -4.89
C ASP A 158 18.65 -13.81 -6.32
N ARG A 159 17.65 -12.95 -6.59
CA ARG A 159 17.10 -12.75 -7.93
C ARG A 159 16.86 -11.27 -8.18
N VAL A 160 17.35 -10.81 -9.33
CA VAL A 160 17.06 -9.47 -9.85
C VAL A 160 15.84 -9.54 -10.75
N LEU A 161 14.89 -8.63 -10.54
CA LEU A 161 13.61 -8.57 -11.26
C LEU A 161 13.58 -7.36 -12.20
N VAL A 162 12.76 -7.46 -13.24
CA VAL A 162 12.42 -6.36 -14.13
C VAL A 162 10.90 -6.16 -14.17
N ASP A 163 10.42 -5.04 -14.74
CA ASP A 163 8.99 -4.77 -14.88
C ASP A 163 8.28 -5.90 -15.61
N GLY A 164 7.19 -6.39 -15.02
CA GLY A 164 6.39 -7.48 -15.54
C GLY A 164 6.84 -8.88 -15.12
N ASP A 165 7.97 -9.01 -14.39
CA ASP A 165 8.38 -10.32 -13.87
C ASP A 165 7.35 -10.87 -12.90
N GLU A 166 7.15 -12.18 -12.99
CA GLU A 166 6.23 -12.95 -12.15
C GLU A 166 6.99 -13.76 -11.11
N VAL A 167 6.47 -13.74 -9.87
CA VAL A 167 6.95 -14.53 -8.75
C VAL A 167 5.80 -15.40 -8.25
N SER A 168 5.96 -16.72 -8.35
CA SER A 168 4.91 -17.68 -8.02
C SER A 168 5.37 -18.65 -6.94
N LEU A 169 4.46 -18.99 -6.03
CA LEU A 169 4.64 -20.01 -5.00
C LEU A 169 3.27 -20.58 -4.60
N GLY A 170 3.16 -21.88 -4.55
CA GLY A 170 2.01 -22.60 -3.99
C GLY A 170 0.63 -22.16 -4.54
N GLY A 171 0.56 -21.84 -5.83
CA GLY A 171 -0.66 -21.41 -6.52
C GLY A 171 -0.94 -19.89 -6.46
N SER A 172 -0.16 -19.13 -5.71
CA SER A 172 -0.21 -17.64 -5.75
C SER A 172 0.84 -17.10 -6.71
N SER A 173 0.51 -16.02 -7.41
CA SER A 173 1.42 -15.34 -8.33
C SER A 173 1.32 -13.84 -8.16
N LEU A 174 2.49 -13.19 -8.01
CA LEU A 174 2.63 -11.75 -7.91
C LEU A 174 3.40 -11.22 -9.12
N VAL A 175 2.94 -10.12 -9.69
CA VAL A 175 3.62 -9.44 -10.79
C VAL A 175 4.31 -8.19 -10.26
N ALA A 176 5.61 -8.07 -10.52
CA ALA A 176 6.40 -6.89 -10.21
C ALA A 176 6.08 -5.78 -11.23
N ARG A 177 5.53 -4.66 -10.78
CA ARG A 177 5.26 -3.49 -11.61
C ARG A 177 6.19 -2.36 -11.22
N LEU A 178 7.07 -1.97 -12.13
CA LEU A 178 7.97 -0.84 -11.90
C LEU A 178 7.16 0.46 -11.84
N THR A 179 7.17 1.11 -10.68
CA THR A 179 6.51 2.40 -10.41
C THR A 179 7.54 3.40 -9.87
N PRO A 180 8.47 3.86 -10.74
CA PRO A 180 9.65 4.61 -10.31
C PRO A 180 9.30 6.00 -9.80
N GLY A 181 10.25 6.61 -9.09
CA GLY A 181 10.18 7.98 -8.58
C GLY A 181 10.58 8.07 -7.11
N HIS A 182 9.89 7.36 -6.22
CA HIS A 182 10.27 7.31 -4.80
C HIS A 182 11.67 6.70 -4.60
N THR A 183 11.93 5.60 -5.28
CA THR A 183 13.24 5.09 -5.67
C THR A 183 13.19 4.76 -7.16
N LYS A 184 14.34 4.47 -7.77
CA LYS A 184 14.41 4.10 -9.20
C LYS A 184 13.72 2.76 -9.46
N GLY A 185 13.88 1.80 -8.54
CA GLY A 185 13.28 0.48 -8.60
C GLY A 185 12.02 0.32 -7.75
N CYS A 186 11.36 1.41 -7.36
CA CYS A 186 10.11 1.31 -6.59
C CYS A 186 9.12 0.39 -7.30
N THR A 187 8.68 -0.65 -6.59
CA THR A 187 7.88 -1.76 -7.12
C THR A 187 6.49 -1.77 -6.50
N THR A 188 5.46 -1.79 -7.33
CA THR A 188 4.10 -2.12 -6.95
C THR A 188 3.84 -3.58 -7.25
N TRP A 189 3.44 -4.36 -6.26
CA TRP A 189 3.11 -5.76 -6.41
C TRP A 189 1.63 -5.92 -6.72
N THR A 190 1.29 -6.63 -7.80
CA THR A 190 -0.10 -6.95 -8.15
C THR A 190 -0.34 -8.43 -8.11
N MET A 191 -1.51 -8.86 -7.62
CA MET A 191 -1.92 -10.26 -7.59
C MET A 191 -3.44 -10.36 -7.63
N ALA A 192 -3.96 -11.51 -8.05
CA ALA A 192 -5.35 -11.87 -7.89
C ALA A 192 -5.51 -12.80 -6.68
N VAL A 193 -6.55 -12.61 -5.89
CA VAL A 193 -6.89 -13.46 -4.75
C VAL A 193 -8.35 -13.87 -4.82
N GLU A 194 -8.68 -15.03 -4.26
CA GLU A 194 -10.06 -15.50 -4.17
C GLU A 194 -10.57 -15.39 -2.71
N GLU A 195 -11.78 -14.85 -2.54
CA GLU A 195 -12.50 -14.87 -1.28
C GLU A 195 -13.99 -15.06 -1.56
N ASP A 196 -14.61 -16.01 -0.88
CA ASP A 196 -16.06 -16.34 -1.00
C ASP A 196 -16.51 -16.63 -2.45
N GLY A 197 -15.63 -17.20 -3.26
CA GLY A 197 -15.91 -17.55 -4.67
C GLY A 197 -15.85 -16.37 -5.64
N GLN A 198 -15.33 -15.23 -5.19
CA GLN A 198 -15.06 -14.06 -6.02
C GLN A 198 -13.56 -13.79 -6.09
N THR A 199 -13.09 -13.39 -7.26
CA THR A 199 -11.70 -12.97 -7.49
C THR A 199 -11.59 -11.45 -7.30
N TYR A 200 -10.55 -11.02 -6.60
CA TYR A 200 -10.23 -9.61 -6.35
C TYR A 200 -8.83 -9.27 -6.83
N ASP A 201 -8.71 -8.17 -7.54
CA ASP A 201 -7.42 -7.63 -7.96
C ASP A 201 -6.81 -6.78 -6.83
N VAL A 202 -5.64 -7.20 -6.35
CA VAL A 202 -4.89 -6.53 -5.28
C VAL A 202 -3.71 -5.77 -5.88
N ALA A 203 -3.47 -4.55 -5.41
CA ALA A 203 -2.24 -3.82 -5.67
C ALA A 203 -1.61 -3.35 -4.35
N ILE A 204 -0.38 -3.79 -4.06
CA ILE A 204 0.44 -3.31 -2.95
C ILE A 204 1.40 -2.27 -3.51
N ILE A 205 1.02 -1.00 -3.37
CA ILE A 205 1.75 0.14 -3.96
C ILE A 205 3.04 0.38 -3.17
N GLY A 206 4.17 0.37 -3.86
CA GLY A 206 5.49 0.53 -3.26
C GLY A 206 5.68 1.90 -2.60
N SER A 207 5.45 2.97 -3.33
CA SER A 207 5.34 4.34 -2.82
C SER A 207 4.90 5.30 -3.93
N MET A 208 4.26 6.40 -3.52
CA MET A 208 3.90 7.53 -4.41
C MET A 208 4.45 8.86 -3.86
N GLY A 209 5.03 8.83 -2.68
CA GLY A 209 5.47 10.03 -1.96
C GLY A 209 6.89 10.44 -2.34
N SER A 210 7.16 11.72 -2.19
CA SER A 210 8.52 12.24 -2.15
C SER A 210 8.92 12.51 -0.70
N ASN A 211 10.15 12.22 -0.34
CA ASN A 211 10.68 12.56 0.97
C ASN A 211 10.82 14.08 1.13
N PRO A 212 10.82 14.62 2.37
CA PRO A 212 11.13 16.03 2.61
C PRO A 212 12.44 16.44 1.93
N ASN A 213 12.46 17.63 1.35
CA ASN A 213 13.60 18.17 0.59
C ASN A 213 13.94 17.46 -0.73
N PHE A 214 13.05 16.63 -1.25
CA PHE A 214 13.21 16.05 -2.57
C PHE A 214 13.23 17.16 -3.63
N GLN A 215 14.31 17.23 -4.40
CA GLN A 215 14.48 18.21 -5.45
C GLN A 215 14.09 17.60 -6.79
N PHE A 216 13.02 18.13 -7.42
CA PHE A 216 12.52 17.63 -8.72
C PHE A 216 13.11 18.35 -9.93
N VAL A 217 13.69 19.53 -9.72
CA VAL A 217 14.28 20.38 -10.77
C VAL A 217 15.74 20.60 -10.42
N ASP A 218 16.60 20.56 -11.42
CA ASP A 218 18.06 20.74 -11.28
C ASP A 218 18.70 19.78 -10.25
N ASN A 219 18.19 18.56 -10.15
CA ASN A 219 18.73 17.53 -9.28
C ASN A 219 19.96 16.88 -9.93
N SER A 220 21.15 17.22 -9.44
CA SER A 220 22.41 16.68 -9.96
C SER A 220 22.59 15.18 -9.70
N ASP A 221 22.00 14.67 -8.61
CA ASP A 221 22.16 13.27 -8.19
C ASP A 221 21.19 12.34 -8.95
N ASN A 222 20.04 12.86 -9.34
CA ASN A 222 19.08 12.17 -10.19
C ASN A 222 18.40 13.16 -11.16
N PRO A 223 19.00 13.48 -12.30
CA PRO A 223 18.42 14.43 -13.26
C PRO A 223 17.08 13.98 -13.87
N THR A 224 16.77 12.69 -13.83
CA THR A 224 15.55 12.08 -14.41
C THR A 224 14.42 11.93 -13.41
N ILE A 225 14.58 12.34 -12.15
CA ILE A 225 13.63 12.07 -11.07
C ILE A 225 12.19 12.54 -11.37
N ALA A 226 12.02 13.70 -11.99
CA ALA A 226 10.70 14.20 -12.35
C ALA A 226 10.00 13.32 -13.40
N ASP A 227 10.74 12.76 -14.33
CA ASP A 227 10.22 11.87 -15.36
C ASP A 227 9.96 10.48 -14.81
N GLU A 228 10.78 10.00 -13.86
CA GLU A 228 10.54 8.78 -13.11
C GLU A 228 9.20 8.86 -12.35
N PHE A 229 8.94 9.93 -11.60
CA PHE A 229 7.65 10.14 -10.93
C PHE A 229 6.46 10.20 -11.89
N LYS A 230 6.61 10.88 -13.05
CA LYS A 230 5.56 10.92 -14.08
C LYS A 230 5.24 9.51 -14.60
N GLU A 231 6.28 8.71 -14.84
CA GLU A 231 6.11 7.33 -15.29
C GLU A 231 5.45 6.47 -14.21
N GLY A 232 5.92 6.53 -12.96
CA GLY A 232 5.30 5.83 -11.84
C GLY A 232 3.82 6.18 -11.70
N PHE A 233 3.45 7.46 -11.74
CA PHE A 233 2.05 7.87 -11.73
C PHE A 233 1.27 7.39 -12.96
N ARG A 234 1.87 7.35 -14.14
CA ARG A 234 1.24 6.82 -15.35
C ARG A 234 0.90 5.34 -15.18
N VAL A 235 1.82 4.55 -14.68
CA VAL A 235 1.61 3.12 -14.41
C VAL A 235 0.51 2.94 -13.35
N LEU A 236 0.59 3.63 -12.21
CA LEU A 236 -0.41 3.51 -11.15
C LEU A 236 -1.82 3.91 -11.61
N ARG A 237 -1.96 4.95 -12.43
CA ARG A 237 -3.26 5.36 -13.01
C ARG A 237 -3.85 4.35 -13.99
N SER A 238 -3.04 3.47 -14.56
CA SER A 238 -3.54 2.42 -15.46
C SER A 238 -4.09 1.20 -14.71
N MET A 239 -3.87 1.15 -13.38
CA MET A 239 -4.38 0.09 -12.52
C MET A 239 -5.76 0.46 -11.98
N SER A 240 -6.60 -0.55 -11.74
CA SER A 240 -7.92 -0.40 -11.11
C SER A 240 -8.12 -1.55 -10.12
N PRO A 241 -7.29 -1.64 -9.06
CA PRO A 241 -7.40 -2.72 -8.10
C PRO A 241 -8.67 -2.59 -7.26
N ASP A 242 -9.28 -3.73 -6.93
CA ASP A 242 -10.37 -3.81 -5.95
C ASP A 242 -9.85 -3.54 -4.54
N VAL A 243 -8.61 -3.98 -4.25
CA VAL A 243 -7.96 -3.87 -2.95
C VAL A 243 -6.64 -3.08 -3.07
N PRO A 244 -6.69 -1.74 -3.01
CA PRO A 244 -5.50 -0.91 -2.98
C PRO A 244 -4.86 -0.91 -1.59
N LEU A 245 -3.60 -1.34 -1.51
CA LEU A 245 -2.74 -1.33 -0.32
C LEU A 245 -1.50 -0.49 -0.59
N GLY A 246 -0.66 -0.29 0.44
CA GLY A 246 0.57 0.48 0.30
C GLY A 246 1.64 0.09 1.31
N SER A 247 2.85 0.55 1.10
CA SER A 247 4.01 0.27 1.95
C SER A 247 3.93 0.92 3.35
N HIS A 248 3.02 1.87 3.55
CA HIS A 248 2.70 2.43 4.86
C HIS A 248 1.19 2.34 5.14
N PRO A 249 0.75 1.90 6.34
CA PRO A 249 -0.65 1.79 6.73
C PRO A 249 -1.48 3.06 6.47
N ALA A 250 -0.88 4.23 6.73
CA ALA A 250 -1.53 5.52 6.53
C ALA A 250 -1.87 5.84 5.07
N MET A 251 -1.22 5.18 4.09
CA MET A 251 -1.46 5.41 2.66
C MET A 251 -2.84 4.91 2.21
N TYR A 252 -3.38 3.89 2.89
CA TYR A 252 -4.66 3.27 2.51
C TYR A 252 -5.68 3.18 3.66
N GLY A 253 -5.45 3.93 4.77
CA GLY A 253 -6.37 3.98 5.90
C GLY A 253 -6.52 2.64 6.62
N MET A 254 -5.40 1.92 6.81
CA MET A 254 -5.41 0.57 7.37
C MET A 254 -6.06 0.50 8.73
N LYS A 255 -5.75 1.43 9.64
CA LYS A 255 -6.27 1.42 11.02
C LYS A 255 -7.79 1.58 11.04
N GLU A 256 -8.31 2.51 10.28
CA GLU A 256 -9.75 2.78 10.15
C GLU A 256 -10.48 1.61 9.47
N LYS A 257 -9.82 0.92 8.53
CA LYS A 257 -10.35 -0.30 7.92
C LYS A 257 -10.37 -1.46 8.92
N TYR A 258 -9.27 -1.65 9.65
CA TYR A 258 -9.15 -2.68 10.68
C TYR A 258 -10.25 -2.54 11.77
N GLU A 259 -10.50 -1.32 12.27
CA GLU A 259 -11.55 -1.05 13.26
C GLU A 259 -12.96 -1.44 12.79
N ARG A 260 -13.19 -1.49 11.47
CA ARG A 260 -14.48 -1.89 10.88
C ARG A 260 -14.57 -3.37 10.52
N MET A 261 -13.52 -4.15 10.78
CA MET A 261 -13.55 -5.60 10.52
C MET A 261 -14.61 -6.27 11.41
N GLY A 262 -15.46 -7.10 10.79
CA GLY A 262 -16.54 -7.78 11.49
C GLY A 262 -17.88 -7.02 11.54
N ASP A 263 -17.91 -5.74 11.16
CA ASP A 263 -19.14 -4.92 11.17
C ASP A 263 -19.88 -4.95 9.81
N GLY A 264 -19.60 -5.91 8.94
CA GLY A 264 -20.24 -6.02 7.63
C GLY A 264 -19.30 -6.56 6.55
N PRO A 265 -19.41 -6.08 5.30
CA PRO A 265 -18.49 -6.47 4.22
C PRO A 265 -17.04 -6.14 4.56
N ASN A 266 -16.11 -6.91 3.96
CA ASN A 266 -14.69 -6.70 4.18
C ASN A 266 -14.29 -5.24 3.85
N PRO A 267 -13.79 -4.47 4.83
CA PRO A 267 -13.50 -3.04 4.64
C PRO A 267 -12.27 -2.77 3.75
N PHE A 268 -11.52 -3.80 3.38
CA PHE A 268 -10.37 -3.67 2.48
C PHE A 268 -10.75 -3.75 1.00
N ILE A 269 -11.93 -4.32 0.71
CA ILE A 269 -12.52 -4.42 -0.64
C ILE A 269 -13.33 -3.19 -0.99
#